data_7a6eba345e18d87b173ef9547a221ce1
#
_entry.id   7a6eba345e18d87b173ef9547a221ce1
#
_cell.length_a   1.000
_cell.length_b   1.000
_cell.length_c   1.000
_cell.angle_alpha   90.00
_cell.angle_beta   90.00
_cell.angle_gamma   90.00
#
_symmetry.space_group_name_H-M   'P 1'
#
loop_
_entity.id
_entity.type
_entity.pdbx_description
1 polymer ?
#
loop_
_entity_poly.entity_id
_entity_poly.type
_entity_poly.pdbx_seq_one_letter_code
_entity_poly.pdbx_strand_id
1 'polypeptide(L)'
;MRASVGRIQARSAACARPAATRAVTTCKESRIGKKPVLVGKSEVKLQGQVLTVKGPLGTLTREFPPEISVAMSDDNSAVTFKKTEETKKARQLHGLCRTLGQNMVTGVVDGWEKKLSLIGVGYRAAMKGSNQIELQLGYIHPVVLDLPEGVKAEVDKSQTAITITGYDKEVVGNFAAVVRSKRPPEVYKGKGIRYADEYVRMKEGKAGKK
;
A
#
# COMPACT_ATOMS: atom_id res chain seq x y z
N MET A 1 76.77 -29.42 42.16
CA MET A 1 75.43 -29.97 41.98
C MET A 1 74.49 -28.87 41.48
N ARG A 2 74.12 -28.84 40.17
CA ARG A 2 73.25 -27.85 39.61
C ARG A 2 71.90 -28.54 39.25
N ALA A 3 70.85 -28.11 39.92
CA ALA A 3 69.48 -28.60 39.66
C ALA A 3 68.95 -27.97 38.41
N SER A 4 68.53 -28.76 37.49
CA SER A 4 67.84 -28.41 36.21
C SER A 4 66.37 -28.08 36.50
N VAL A 5 66.00 -26.85 36.27
CA VAL A 5 64.62 -26.37 36.40
C VAL A 5 63.88 -26.67 35.04
N GLY A 6 63.02 -27.68 35.08
CA GLY A 6 62.18 -28.03 33.96
C GLY A 6 61.13 -26.99 33.63
N ARG A 7 61.18 -26.46 32.41
CA ARG A 7 60.23 -25.48 31.87
C ARG A 7 58.92 -26.17 31.46
N ILE A 8 57.87 -25.94 32.23
CA ILE A 8 56.52 -26.45 31.88
C ILE A 8 55.95 -25.55 30.79
N GLN A 9 55.85 -26.09 29.58
CA GLN A 9 55.12 -25.44 28.50
C GLN A 9 53.60 -25.66 28.67
N ALA A 10 52.88 -24.60 29.04
CA ALA A 10 51.44 -24.60 29.02
C ALA A 10 50.93 -24.56 27.58
N ARG A 11 50.35 -25.68 27.11
CA ARG A 11 49.64 -25.73 25.87
C ARG A 11 48.28 -25.02 26.06
N SER A 12 48.12 -23.85 25.50
CA SER A 12 46.83 -23.19 25.37
C SER A 12 45.97 -23.97 24.35
N ALA A 13 45.03 -24.75 24.83
CA ALA A 13 43.99 -25.34 24.01
C ALA A 13 43.07 -24.21 23.57
N ALA A 14 43.26 -23.70 22.36
CA ALA A 14 42.28 -22.83 21.70
C ALA A 14 40.98 -23.59 21.52
N CYS A 15 39.99 -23.29 22.34
CA CYS A 15 38.65 -23.76 22.20
C CYS A 15 38.04 -23.13 20.94
N ALA A 16 38.19 -23.82 19.81
CA ALA A 16 37.52 -23.45 18.58
C ALA A 16 36.00 -23.62 18.79
N ARG A 17 35.30 -22.52 19.02
CA ARG A 17 33.82 -22.53 18.98
C ARG A 17 33.38 -23.00 17.59
N PRO A 18 32.57 -24.06 17.47
CA PRO A 18 32.02 -24.43 16.19
C PRO A 18 31.21 -23.24 15.66
N ALA A 19 31.54 -22.78 14.45
CA ALA A 19 30.75 -21.78 13.76
C ALA A 19 29.32 -22.29 13.67
N ALA A 20 28.43 -21.67 14.46
CA ALA A 20 27.01 -21.99 14.39
C ALA A 20 26.55 -21.72 12.96
N THR A 21 26.38 -22.78 12.20
CA THR A 21 25.76 -22.76 10.88
C THR A 21 24.37 -22.19 11.09
N ARG A 22 24.20 -20.88 10.79
CA ARG A 22 22.89 -20.25 10.80
C ARG A 22 22.00 -21.09 9.92
N ALA A 23 21.09 -21.84 10.53
CA ALA A 23 20.07 -22.56 9.78
C ALA A 23 19.37 -21.53 8.90
N VAL A 24 19.61 -21.60 7.59
CA VAL A 24 18.89 -20.79 6.60
C VAL A 24 17.46 -21.28 6.68
N THR A 25 16.64 -20.51 7.41
CA THR A 25 15.20 -20.77 7.46
C THR A 25 14.69 -20.54 6.05
N THR A 26 14.56 -21.62 5.29
CA THR A 26 13.92 -21.61 3.98
C THR A 26 12.45 -21.28 4.23
N CYS A 27 12.11 -19.99 4.22
CA CYS A 27 10.73 -19.55 4.26
C CYS A 27 10.06 -20.11 2.99
N LYS A 28 9.28 -21.19 3.18
CA LYS A 28 8.42 -21.76 2.16
C LYS A 28 7.54 -20.66 1.60
N GLU A 29 6.60 -20.88 0.82
CA GLU A 29 5.76 -19.90 0.12
C GLU A 29 5.04 -18.88 1.05
N SER A 30 4.73 -17.69 0.52
CA SER A 30 3.95 -16.67 1.21
C SER A 30 2.55 -17.19 1.59
N ARG A 31 2.15 -17.05 2.85
CA ARG A 31 0.79 -17.39 3.31
C ARG A 31 -0.30 -16.60 2.57
N ILE A 32 -0.01 -15.35 2.19
CA ILE A 32 -0.92 -14.50 1.42
C ILE A 32 -1.00 -14.99 -0.02
N GLY A 33 0.14 -15.27 -0.66
CA GLY A 33 0.21 -15.69 -2.05
C GLY A 33 -0.52 -17.01 -2.33
N LYS A 34 -0.58 -17.94 -1.36
CA LYS A 34 -1.30 -19.22 -1.49
C LYS A 34 -2.82 -19.09 -1.56
N LYS A 35 -3.38 -18.01 -0.99
CA LYS A 35 -4.84 -17.85 -0.95
C LYS A 35 -5.35 -17.55 -2.35
N PRO A 36 -6.31 -18.31 -2.91
CA PRO A 36 -6.93 -17.98 -4.17
C PRO A 36 -7.64 -16.64 -4.08
N VAL A 37 -7.77 -15.98 -5.21
CA VAL A 37 -8.57 -14.75 -5.37
C VAL A 37 -9.91 -15.17 -5.93
N LEU A 38 -10.98 -14.97 -5.15
CA LEU A 38 -12.34 -15.27 -5.59
C LEU A 38 -12.80 -14.18 -6.57
N VAL A 39 -13.29 -14.59 -7.73
CA VAL A 39 -13.71 -13.68 -8.81
C VAL A 39 -15.05 -13.01 -8.50
N GLY A 40 -15.95 -13.71 -7.80
CA GLY A 40 -17.27 -13.20 -7.40
C GLY A 40 -18.14 -12.77 -8.60
N LYS A 41 -18.59 -11.51 -8.59
CA LYS A 41 -19.46 -10.92 -9.63
C LYS A 41 -18.69 -10.31 -10.80
N SER A 42 -17.38 -10.48 -10.88
CA SER A 42 -16.58 -9.95 -11.98
C SER A 42 -16.30 -11.01 -13.05
N GLU A 43 -16.09 -10.57 -14.28
CA GLU A 43 -15.58 -11.40 -15.37
C GLU A 43 -14.07 -11.25 -15.44
N VAL A 44 -13.35 -12.36 -15.43
CA VAL A 44 -11.88 -12.36 -15.51
C VAL A 44 -11.43 -13.04 -16.77
N LYS A 45 -10.55 -12.40 -17.53
CA LYS A 45 -9.90 -12.95 -18.71
C LYS A 45 -8.40 -12.94 -18.52
N LEU A 46 -7.77 -14.07 -18.78
CA LEU A 46 -6.32 -14.22 -18.72
C LEU A 46 -5.78 -14.41 -20.15
N GLN A 47 -4.87 -13.55 -20.56
CA GLN A 47 -4.15 -13.63 -21.84
C GLN A 47 -2.65 -13.66 -21.58
N GLY A 48 -2.10 -14.86 -21.44
CA GLY A 48 -0.69 -15.03 -21.04
C GLY A 48 -0.42 -14.46 -19.62
N GLN A 49 0.32 -13.37 -19.54
CA GLN A 49 0.64 -12.68 -18.27
C GLN A 49 -0.29 -11.47 -17.98
N VAL A 50 -1.18 -11.15 -18.90
CA VAL A 50 -2.11 -10.02 -18.75
C VAL A 50 -3.44 -10.50 -18.19
N LEU A 51 -3.80 -9.98 -17.01
CA LEU A 51 -5.09 -10.22 -16.36
C LEU A 51 -6.01 -9.01 -16.62
N THR A 52 -7.14 -9.28 -17.24
CA THR A 52 -8.21 -8.30 -17.46
C THR A 52 -9.39 -8.67 -16.57
N VAL A 53 -9.80 -7.76 -15.72
CA VAL A 53 -10.95 -7.93 -14.82
C VAL A 53 -12.01 -6.91 -15.22
N LYS A 54 -13.20 -7.38 -15.58
CA LYS A 54 -14.35 -6.57 -15.93
C LYS A 54 -15.46 -6.74 -14.90
N GLY A 55 -16.07 -5.67 -14.47
CA GLY A 55 -17.21 -5.68 -13.56
C GLY A 55 -18.10 -4.47 -13.72
N PRO A 56 -19.03 -4.24 -12.78
CA PRO A 56 -20.07 -3.21 -12.91
C PRO A 56 -19.51 -1.79 -12.90
N LEU A 57 -18.39 -1.52 -12.20
CA LEU A 57 -17.83 -0.18 -12.08
C LEU A 57 -16.82 0.17 -13.19
N GLY A 58 -16.23 -0.84 -13.86
CA GLY A 58 -15.26 -0.60 -14.93
C GLY A 58 -14.48 -1.85 -15.31
N THR A 59 -13.41 -1.63 -16.08
CA THR A 59 -12.48 -2.68 -16.50
C THR A 59 -11.07 -2.30 -16.12
N LEU A 60 -10.36 -3.21 -15.49
CA LEU A 60 -8.93 -3.07 -15.14
C LEU A 60 -8.12 -4.13 -15.87
N THR A 61 -7.00 -3.70 -16.43
CA THR A 61 -6.04 -4.58 -17.10
C THR A 61 -4.67 -4.39 -16.46
N ARG A 62 -3.99 -5.50 -16.15
CA ARG A 62 -2.66 -5.47 -15.55
C ARG A 62 -1.80 -6.61 -16.06
N GLU A 63 -0.57 -6.29 -16.39
CA GLU A 63 0.46 -7.25 -16.73
C GLU A 63 1.22 -7.69 -15.47
N PHE A 64 1.43 -8.99 -15.32
CA PHE A 64 2.19 -9.57 -14.21
C PHE A 64 3.59 -10.03 -14.69
N PRO A 65 4.60 -9.94 -13.80
CA PRO A 65 5.96 -10.34 -14.14
C PRO A 65 6.06 -11.86 -14.41
N PRO A 66 6.97 -12.29 -15.32
CA PRO A 66 7.10 -13.69 -15.75
C PRO A 66 7.51 -14.66 -14.64
N GLU A 67 8.05 -14.17 -13.53
CA GLU A 67 8.42 -14.97 -12.36
C GLU A 67 7.19 -15.56 -11.61
N ILE A 68 5.98 -15.10 -11.98
CA ILE A 68 4.73 -15.56 -11.37
C ILE A 68 3.83 -16.09 -12.49
N SER A 69 3.41 -17.32 -12.38
CA SER A 69 2.37 -17.90 -13.24
C SER A 69 0.99 -17.61 -12.64
N VAL A 70 0.10 -17.13 -13.48
CA VAL A 70 -1.31 -16.90 -13.14
C VAL A 70 -2.13 -18.04 -13.75
N ALA A 71 -2.94 -18.69 -12.96
CA ALA A 71 -3.84 -19.75 -13.42
C ALA A 71 -5.26 -19.47 -12.94
N MET A 72 -6.21 -19.71 -13.81
CA MET A 72 -7.65 -19.68 -13.46
C MET A 72 -8.07 -21.10 -13.06
N SER A 73 -9.02 -21.17 -12.12
CA SER A 73 -9.71 -22.42 -11.81
C SER A 73 -10.60 -22.86 -12.99
N ASP A 74 -10.84 -24.15 -13.13
CA ASP A 74 -11.67 -24.71 -14.22
C ASP A 74 -13.07 -24.11 -14.25
N ASP A 75 -13.63 -23.75 -13.10
CA ASP A 75 -14.94 -23.10 -12.96
C ASP A 75 -14.90 -21.57 -13.17
N ASN A 76 -13.76 -20.97 -13.52
CA ASN A 76 -13.54 -19.51 -13.58
C ASN A 76 -13.90 -18.76 -12.27
N SER A 77 -14.07 -19.47 -11.17
CA SER A 77 -14.50 -18.89 -9.89
C SER A 77 -13.34 -18.31 -9.07
N ALA A 78 -12.12 -18.72 -9.37
CA ALA A 78 -10.94 -18.29 -8.62
C ALA A 78 -9.69 -18.16 -9.50
N VAL A 79 -8.84 -17.18 -9.16
CA VAL A 79 -7.52 -16.98 -9.76
C VAL A 79 -6.46 -17.34 -8.74
N THR A 80 -5.52 -18.19 -9.14
CA THR A 80 -4.39 -18.63 -8.32
C THR A 80 -3.08 -18.10 -8.90
N PHE A 81 -2.19 -17.67 -8.00
CA PHE A 81 -0.85 -17.19 -8.35
C PHE A 81 0.18 -18.20 -7.86
N LYS A 82 1.06 -18.68 -8.73
CA LYS A 82 2.12 -19.61 -8.39
C LYS A 82 3.48 -19.04 -8.79
N LYS A 83 4.51 -19.36 -8.04
CA LYS A 83 5.89 -19.03 -8.41
C LYS A 83 6.36 -19.96 -9.53
N THR A 84 7.02 -19.40 -10.53
CA THR A 84 7.69 -20.21 -11.59
C THR A 84 9.03 -20.72 -11.07
N GLU A 85 9.75 -19.91 -10.29
CA GLU A 85 11.08 -20.20 -9.77
C GLU A 85 11.20 -19.96 -8.27
N GLU A 86 12.16 -20.61 -7.61
CA GLU A 86 12.47 -20.43 -6.18
C GLU A 86 13.46 -19.29 -5.90
N THR A 87 13.36 -18.19 -6.65
CA THR A 87 14.21 -17.01 -6.46
C THR A 87 13.70 -16.14 -5.32
N LYS A 88 14.60 -15.32 -4.73
CA LYS A 88 14.22 -14.30 -3.73
C LYS A 88 13.19 -13.31 -4.30
N LYS A 89 13.35 -12.90 -5.55
CA LYS A 89 12.46 -12.00 -6.26
C LYS A 89 11.06 -12.60 -6.45
N ALA A 90 10.96 -13.85 -6.90
CA ALA A 90 9.69 -14.56 -7.06
C ALA A 90 8.92 -14.68 -5.73
N ARG A 91 9.62 -14.90 -4.61
CA ARG A 91 8.99 -14.93 -3.27
C ARG A 91 8.39 -13.59 -2.87
N GLN A 92 9.07 -12.49 -3.18
CA GLN A 92 8.57 -11.12 -2.91
C GLN A 92 7.36 -10.81 -3.78
N LEU A 93 7.43 -11.13 -5.07
CA LEU A 93 6.36 -10.87 -6.04
C LEU A 93 5.11 -11.73 -5.81
N HIS A 94 5.25 -12.95 -5.28
CA HIS A 94 4.13 -13.87 -5.09
C HIS A 94 2.98 -13.25 -4.25
N GLY A 95 3.31 -12.65 -3.11
CA GLY A 95 2.32 -11.98 -2.26
C GLY A 95 1.79 -10.68 -2.87
N LEU A 96 2.66 -9.93 -3.55
CA LEU A 96 2.30 -8.69 -4.23
C LEU A 96 1.29 -8.95 -5.36
N CYS A 97 1.61 -9.85 -6.29
CA CYS A 97 0.74 -10.14 -7.44
C CYS A 97 -0.65 -10.64 -7.00
N ARG A 98 -0.69 -11.52 -5.99
CA ARG A 98 -1.98 -11.95 -5.42
C ARG A 98 -2.79 -10.79 -4.86
N THR A 99 -2.14 -9.88 -4.12
CA THR A 99 -2.82 -8.73 -3.52
C THR A 99 -3.30 -7.74 -4.60
N LEU A 100 -2.53 -7.53 -5.65
CA LEU A 100 -2.92 -6.70 -6.78
C LEU A 100 -4.13 -7.29 -7.51
N GLY A 101 -4.13 -8.61 -7.79
CA GLY A 101 -5.29 -9.29 -8.34
C GLY A 101 -6.54 -9.16 -7.47
N GLN A 102 -6.41 -9.31 -6.16
CA GLN A 102 -7.53 -9.09 -5.24
C GLN A 102 -8.04 -7.64 -5.27
N ASN A 103 -7.11 -6.66 -5.30
CA ASN A 103 -7.49 -5.25 -5.37
C ASN A 103 -8.26 -4.92 -6.66
N MET A 104 -7.88 -5.53 -7.79
CA MET A 104 -8.60 -5.36 -9.07
C MET A 104 -10.03 -5.90 -8.97
N VAL A 105 -10.20 -7.13 -8.47
CA VAL A 105 -11.53 -7.74 -8.32
C VAL A 105 -12.42 -6.91 -7.39
N THR A 106 -11.92 -6.58 -6.20
CA THR A 106 -12.66 -5.76 -5.24
C THR A 106 -12.99 -4.37 -5.81
N GLY A 107 -12.02 -3.75 -6.50
CA GLY A 107 -12.20 -2.41 -7.06
C GLY A 107 -13.24 -2.33 -8.16
N VAL A 108 -13.34 -3.35 -8.98
CA VAL A 108 -14.32 -3.39 -10.10
C VAL A 108 -15.73 -3.78 -9.63
N VAL A 109 -15.84 -4.50 -8.50
CA VAL A 109 -17.14 -4.93 -7.93
C VAL A 109 -17.66 -3.91 -6.93
N ASP A 110 -16.87 -3.62 -5.88
CA ASP A 110 -17.30 -2.79 -4.75
C ASP A 110 -16.83 -1.34 -4.86
N GLY A 111 -15.70 -1.11 -5.56
CA GLY A 111 -15.04 0.18 -5.62
C GLY A 111 -14.13 0.45 -4.42
N TRP A 112 -13.36 1.52 -4.53
CA TRP A 112 -12.50 2.03 -3.46
C TRP A 112 -12.93 3.43 -3.07
N GLU A 113 -13.00 3.68 -1.77
CA GLU A 113 -13.36 4.96 -1.20
C GLU A 113 -12.25 5.48 -0.28
N LYS A 114 -11.96 6.79 -0.36
CA LYS A 114 -11.10 7.52 0.57
C LYS A 114 -11.76 8.80 1.00
N LYS A 115 -11.91 8.98 2.31
CA LYS A 115 -12.49 10.18 2.92
C LYS A 115 -11.39 11.07 3.46
N LEU A 116 -11.45 12.34 3.08
CA LEU A 116 -10.56 13.39 3.55
C LEU A 116 -11.36 14.45 4.32
N SER A 117 -10.80 14.95 5.42
CA SER A 117 -11.36 16.01 6.23
C SER A 117 -10.47 17.24 6.17
N LEU A 118 -11.07 18.41 5.91
CA LEU A 118 -10.41 19.71 5.93
C LEU A 118 -10.63 20.34 7.30
N ILE A 119 -9.56 20.56 8.03
CA ILE A 119 -9.61 21.16 9.37
C ILE A 119 -8.89 22.51 9.32
N GLY A 120 -9.63 23.57 9.58
CA GLY A 120 -9.11 24.91 9.62
C GLY A 120 -10.20 25.96 9.39
N VAL A 121 -10.02 27.15 9.98
CA VAL A 121 -10.94 28.25 9.77
C VAL A 121 -10.84 28.72 8.32
N GLY A 122 -11.98 28.75 7.62
CA GLY A 122 -12.06 29.18 6.22
C GLY A 122 -11.58 28.13 5.20
N TYR A 123 -11.23 26.89 5.62
CA TYR A 123 -10.91 25.83 4.67
C TYR A 123 -12.18 25.26 4.07
N ARG A 124 -12.24 25.25 2.76
CA ARG A 124 -13.41 24.78 2.00
C ARG A 124 -12.95 24.02 0.76
N ALA A 125 -13.78 23.06 0.36
CA ALA A 125 -13.66 22.37 -0.92
C ALA A 125 -14.93 22.60 -1.73
N ALA A 126 -14.80 22.78 -3.03
CA ALA A 126 -15.91 22.87 -3.96
C ALA A 126 -15.61 22.10 -5.23
N MET A 127 -16.62 21.59 -5.87
CA MET A 127 -16.49 21.02 -7.21
C MET A 127 -16.57 22.13 -8.25
N LYS A 128 -15.57 22.18 -9.13
CA LYS A 128 -15.55 23.09 -10.28
C LYS A 128 -15.83 22.29 -11.55
N GLY A 129 -17.10 22.25 -11.95
CA GLY A 129 -17.53 21.36 -13.00
C GLY A 129 -17.57 19.89 -12.57
N SER A 130 -17.42 18.95 -13.52
CA SER A 130 -17.46 17.53 -13.24
C SER A 130 -16.10 16.90 -12.94
N ASN A 131 -15.00 17.53 -13.38
CA ASN A 131 -13.67 16.94 -13.38
C ASN A 131 -12.62 17.71 -12.60
N GLN A 132 -12.99 18.75 -11.83
CA GLN A 132 -12.05 19.56 -11.08
C GLN A 132 -12.55 19.79 -9.64
N ILE A 133 -11.60 19.75 -8.71
CA ILE A 133 -11.83 20.15 -7.31
C ILE A 133 -11.08 21.45 -7.05
N GLU A 134 -11.77 22.42 -6.51
CA GLU A 134 -11.22 23.67 -6.02
C GLU A 134 -11.10 23.59 -4.50
N LEU A 135 -9.90 23.89 -3.99
CA LEU A 135 -9.58 23.86 -2.58
C LEU A 135 -9.17 25.25 -2.09
N GLN A 136 -9.92 25.79 -1.15
CA GLN A 136 -9.58 27.02 -0.43
C GLN A 136 -8.90 26.64 0.89
N LEU A 137 -7.58 26.76 0.94
CA LEU A 137 -6.73 26.27 2.03
C LEU A 137 -5.98 27.39 2.76
N GLY A 138 -6.50 28.62 2.70
CA GLY A 138 -5.84 29.78 3.28
C GLY A 138 -4.62 30.28 2.49
N TYR A 139 -4.51 29.89 1.23
CA TYR A 139 -3.59 30.49 0.25
C TYR A 139 -4.25 31.69 -0.43
N ILE A 140 -3.45 32.57 -1.04
CA ILE A 140 -3.93 33.75 -1.80
C ILE A 140 -4.80 33.28 -2.98
N HIS A 141 -4.38 32.20 -3.65
CA HIS A 141 -5.12 31.63 -4.78
C HIS A 141 -5.73 30.28 -4.38
N PRO A 142 -6.94 29.96 -4.85
CA PRO A 142 -7.49 28.64 -4.68
C PRO A 142 -6.64 27.59 -5.43
N VAL A 143 -6.52 26.41 -4.86
CA VAL A 143 -5.81 25.30 -5.48
C VAL A 143 -6.81 24.48 -6.29
N VAL A 144 -6.66 24.48 -7.61
CA VAL A 144 -7.50 23.66 -8.50
C VAL A 144 -6.74 22.37 -8.84
N LEU A 145 -7.42 21.25 -8.75
CA LEU A 145 -6.89 19.91 -9.08
C LEU A 145 -7.83 19.21 -10.05
N ASP A 146 -7.26 18.67 -11.14
CA ASP A 146 -7.98 17.85 -12.07
C ASP A 146 -8.12 16.43 -11.54
N LEU A 147 -9.33 15.84 -11.71
CA LEU A 147 -9.56 14.44 -11.36
C LEU A 147 -8.95 13.54 -12.44
N PRO A 148 -8.22 12.50 -12.06
CA PRO A 148 -7.75 11.50 -13.00
C PRO A 148 -8.92 10.64 -13.50
N GLU A 149 -8.72 9.98 -14.64
CA GLU A 149 -9.71 9.09 -15.23
C GLU A 149 -10.12 7.97 -14.28
N GLY A 150 -11.41 7.66 -14.23
CA GLY A 150 -11.94 6.61 -13.37
C GLY A 150 -12.08 6.95 -11.89
N VAL A 151 -11.83 8.20 -11.50
CA VAL A 151 -12.02 8.70 -10.14
C VAL A 151 -13.16 9.72 -10.12
N LYS A 152 -14.04 9.57 -9.15
CA LYS A 152 -15.10 10.54 -8.83
C LYS A 152 -14.80 11.15 -7.47
N ALA A 153 -15.10 12.41 -7.32
CA ALA A 153 -15.00 13.10 -6.05
C ALA A 153 -16.33 13.74 -5.71
N GLU A 154 -16.70 13.65 -4.47
CA GLU A 154 -17.91 14.27 -3.92
C GLU A 154 -17.52 15.11 -2.74
N VAL A 155 -18.03 16.32 -2.70
CA VAL A 155 -17.82 17.26 -1.60
C VAL A 155 -19.11 17.31 -0.78
N ASP A 156 -18.97 17.14 0.52
CA ASP A 156 -20.09 17.22 1.44
C ASP A 156 -20.69 18.64 1.47
N LYS A 157 -21.94 18.76 1.88
CA LYS A 157 -22.66 20.05 2.03
C LYS A 157 -21.95 21.03 2.97
N SER A 158 -21.21 20.51 3.94
CA SER A 158 -20.36 21.29 4.85
C SER A 158 -19.12 21.89 4.19
N GLN A 159 -18.76 21.46 2.96
CA GLN A 159 -17.54 21.83 2.24
C GLN A 159 -16.23 21.50 2.98
N THR A 160 -16.30 20.70 4.03
CA THR A 160 -15.16 20.33 4.86
C THR A 160 -14.77 18.85 4.76
N ALA A 161 -15.57 18.04 4.07
CA ALA A 161 -15.28 16.65 3.81
C ALA A 161 -15.31 16.38 2.29
N ILE A 162 -14.34 15.58 1.83
CA ILE A 162 -14.21 15.15 0.44
C ILE A 162 -14.21 13.63 0.44
N THR A 163 -15.10 13.03 -0.33
CA THR A 163 -15.13 11.60 -0.57
C THR A 163 -14.62 11.34 -1.98
N ILE A 164 -13.58 10.54 -2.10
CA ILE A 164 -12.95 10.17 -3.37
C ILE A 164 -13.25 8.71 -3.62
N THR A 165 -13.92 8.40 -4.73
CA THR A 165 -14.32 7.04 -5.12
C THR A 165 -13.77 6.68 -6.49
N GLY A 166 -13.51 5.39 -6.70
CA GLY A 166 -13.04 4.89 -7.99
C GLY A 166 -12.83 3.39 -7.98
N TYR A 167 -12.66 2.82 -9.15
CA TYR A 167 -12.44 1.38 -9.30
C TYR A 167 -10.97 0.97 -9.16
N ASP A 168 -10.01 1.89 -9.33
CA ASP A 168 -8.58 1.60 -9.15
C ASP A 168 -8.08 2.14 -7.81
N LYS A 169 -7.63 1.22 -6.94
CA LYS A 169 -7.07 1.55 -5.62
C LYS A 169 -5.84 2.46 -5.70
N GLU A 170 -4.99 2.24 -6.72
CA GLU A 170 -3.74 2.98 -6.87
C GLU A 170 -4.04 4.43 -7.24
N VAL A 171 -4.92 4.66 -8.21
CA VAL A 171 -5.30 6.00 -8.68
C VAL A 171 -6.04 6.77 -7.59
N VAL A 172 -7.02 6.14 -6.92
CA VAL A 172 -7.75 6.74 -5.78
C VAL A 172 -6.80 7.11 -4.64
N GLY A 173 -5.88 6.20 -4.29
CA GLY A 173 -4.91 6.44 -3.24
C GLY A 173 -3.93 7.57 -3.56
N ASN A 174 -3.40 7.59 -4.78
CA ASN A 174 -2.49 8.62 -5.25
C ASN A 174 -3.18 9.99 -5.29
N PHE A 175 -4.38 10.07 -5.83
CA PHE A 175 -5.12 11.33 -5.88
C PHE A 175 -5.43 11.87 -4.46
N ALA A 176 -5.88 11.01 -3.56
CA ALA A 176 -6.08 11.38 -2.16
C ALA A 176 -4.80 11.90 -1.49
N ALA A 177 -3.65 11.28 -1.78
CA ALA A 177 -2.36 11.73 -1.28
C ALA A 177 -1.95 13.09 -1.87
N VAL A 178 -2.20 13.33 -3.17
CA VAL A 178 -1.96 14.62 -3.83
C VAL A 178 -2.81 15.72 -3.18
N VAL A 179 -4.10 15.48 -2.96
CA VAL A 179 -4.98 16.43 -2.26
C VAL A 179 -4.44 16.74 -0.86
N ARG A 180 -4.09 15.70 -0.08
CA ARG A 180 -3.53 15.87 1.27
C ARG A 180 -2.21 16.64 1.27
N SER A 181 -1.35 16.43 0.28
CA SER A 181 -0.04 17.09 0.17
C SER A 181 -0.13 18.61 -0.05
N LYS A 182 -1.27 19.10 -0.59
CA LYS A 182 -1.47 20.54 -0.79
C LYS A 182 -1.51 21.33 0.51
N ARG A 183 -2.00 20.73 1.59
CA ARG A 183 -1.94 21.31 2.93
C ARG A 183 -1.87 20.20 3.98
N PRO A 184 -0.67 19.69 4.28
CA PRO A 184 -0.50 18.62 5.28
C PRO A 184 -0.93 19.11 6.67
N PRO A 185 -1.39 18.23 7.55
CA PRO A 185 -1.85 18.61 8.88
C PRO A 185 -0.70 19.17 9.72
N GLU A 186 -0.95 20.28 10.38
CA GLU A 186 -0.02 20.93 11.27
C GLU A 186 0.09 20.16 12.61
N VAL A 187 1.28 20.13 13.18
CA VAL A 187 1.56 19.41 14.43
C VAL A 187 1.08 20.09 15.70
N TYR A 188 0.76 21.41 15.69
CA TYR A 188 0.35 22.16 16.88
C TYR A 188 -1.17 22.26 17.02
N LYS A 189 -1.85 22.73 15.99
CA LYS A 189 -3.31 22.96 15.99
C LYS A 189 -4.07 21.91 15.15
N GLY A 190 -3.36 21.04 14.44
CA GLY A 190 -3.96 20.01 13.60
C GLY A 190 -4.68 20.55 12.35
N LYS A 191 -4.43 21.83 11.97
CA LYS A 191 -5.01 22.42 10.76
C LYS A 191 -4.40 21.81 9.52
N GLY A 192 -5.19 21.49 8.52
CA GLY A 192 -4.76 20.89 7.27
C GLY A 192 -5.76 19.88 6.74
N ILE A 193 -5.36 19.16 5.72
CA ILE A 193 -6.12 18.04 5.13
C ILE A 193 -5.60 16.75 5.72
N ARG A 194 -6.48 15.93 6.28
CA ARG A 194 -6.14 14.61 6.82
C ARG A 194 -7.12 13.55 6.32
N TYR A 195 -6.73 12.29 6.35
CA TYR A 195 -7.68 11.20 6.17
C TYR A 195 -8.64 11.14 7.36
N ALA A 196 -9.86 10.67 7.13
CA ALA A 196 -10.86 10.57 8.19
C ALA A 196 -10.37 9.72 9.38
N ASP A 197 -9.62 8.66 9.08
CA ASP A 197 -9.08 7.71 10.06
C ASP A 197 -7.67 8.07 10.55
N GLU A 198 -7.10 9.21 10.12
CA GLU A 198 -5.74 9.58 10.44
C GLU A 198 -5.64 10.22 11.82
N TYR A 199 -4.88 9.60 12.71
CA TYR A 199 -4.48 10.20 13.96
C TYR A 199 -3.21 11.05 13.78
N VAL A 200 -3.33 12.37 13.94
CA VAL A 200 -2.21 13.30 13.86
C VAL A 200 -1.66 13.53 15.26
N ARG A 201 -0.42 13.14 15.51
CA ARG A 201 0.27 13.40 16.77
C ARG A 201 0.54 14.89 16.92
N MET A 202 -0.15 15.53 17.86
CA MET A 202 0.07 16.94 18.17
C MET A 202 1.19 17.12 19.19
N LYS A 203 1.93 18.19 19.04
CA LYS A 203 2.95 18.65 20.00
C LYS A 203 2.37 19.71 20.91
N GLU A 204 2.74 19.71 22.16
CA GLU A 204 2.41 20.78 23.10
C GLU A 204 3.18 22.06 22.72
N GLY A 205 2.49 23.20 22.76
CA GLY A 205 3.13 24.49 22.58
C GLY A 205 3.97 24.89 23.79
N LYS A 206 4.71 25.99 23.68
CA LYS A 206 5.61 26.50 24.74
C LYS A 206 4.91 26.73 26.09
N ALA A 207 3.61 26.98 26.10
CA ALA A 207 2.81 27.20 27.32
C ALA A 207 2.43 25.90 28.08
N GLY A 208 2.57 24.73 27.46
CA GLY A 208 2.26 23.43 28.10
C GLY A 208 3.34 22.89 29.04
N LYS A 209 4.47 23.57 29.19
CA LYS A 209 5.52 23.22 30.14
C LYS A 209 5.27 23.98 31.45
N LYS A 210 4.43 23.46 32.31
CA LYS A 210 4.43 23.73 33.74
C LYS A 210 5.13 22.61 34.45
#